data_bfa962d6c1b884e9a4f50c786a451028
#
_entry.id   bfa962d6c1b884e9a4f50c786a451028
#
_cell.length_a   1.000
_cell.length_b   1.000
_cell.length_c   1.000
_cell.angle_alpha   90.00
_cell.angle_beta   90.00
_cell.angle_gamma   90.00
#
_symmetry.space_group_name_H-M   'P 1'
#
loop_
_entity.id
_entity.type
_entity.pdbx_description
1 polymer ?
#
loop_
_entity_poly.entity_id
_entity_poly.type
_entity_poly.pdbx_seq_one_letter_code
_entity_poly.pdbx_strand_id
1 'polypeptide(L)'
;MSNWDTFDLANPTEEHAMLREMIRDFVESEVEPQAHEHDKHERFNLELFRMLGEYGLLGITVPEEYGGAGLDATAAVLAHEEISASDPGFGLAYLAHSMLFVNNLAQNGSEEQKARILPKVCSGEWVGAMAMSEPNYGTDVLGMETTAEQDQDGNWIINGNKMWITNGSIDDERTPADVVWVYARTGLDERGRPELSTFIIEKGAPGYTVGQKIYDKTGMRASNTAELVFADCKVGPESLVGSPGSSIHHMMKNLEIERLTLAAMSLGIARRSLDIMNRYASDREAFGKQIRSFGQMQRHIGESY
;
A
#
# COMPACT_ATOMS: atom_id res chain seq x y z
N MET A 1 20.68 -32.17 -18.65
CA MET A 1 21.06 -31.13 -17.72
C MET A 1 19.78 -30.55 -17.15
N SER A 2 19.59 -30.57 -15.87
CA SER A 2 18.38 -29.98 -15.26
C SER A 2 18.48 -28.46 -15.42
N ASN A 3 17.38 -27.78 -15.81
CA ASN A 3 17.31 -26.31 -15.95
C ASN A 3 17.56 -25.53 -14.63
N TRP A 4 17.88 -26.22 -13.55
CA TRP A 4 18.07 -25.61 -12.23
C TRP A 4 19.33 -24.74 -12.13
N ASP A 5 20.39 -25.04 -12.94
CA ASP A 5 21.63 -24.27 -12.92
C ASP A 5 21.52 -22.90 -13.62
N THR A 6 20.41 -22.64 -14.30
CA THR A 6 20.13 -21.38 -15.02
C THR A 6 18.87 -20.68 -14.50
N PHE A 7 18.19 -21.25 -13.50
CA PHE A 7 16.96 -20.67 -12.96
C PHE A 7 17.30 -19.59 -11.95
N ASP A 8 17.00 -18.34 -12.31
CA ASP A 8 17.10 -17.19 -11.42
C ASP A 8 15.80 -17.01 -10.64
N LEU A 9 15.81 -17.34 -9.34
CA LEU A 9 14.66 -17.17 -8.45
C LEU A 9 14.23 -15.71 -8.32
N ALA A 10 15.17 -14.79 -8.47
CA ALA A 10 14.90 -13.35 -8.36
C ALA A 10 14.28 -12.78 -9.65
N ASN A 11 14.59 -13.40 -10.81
CA ASN A 11 14.08 -12.99 -12.12
C ASN A 11 13.68 -14.22 -12.92
N PRO A 12 12.50 -14.81 -12.64
CA PRO A 12 12.13 -16.12 -13.22
C PRO A 12 11.92 -16.10 -14.73
N THR A 13 11.71 -14.95 -15.35
CA THR A 13 11.61 -14.76 -16.80
C THR A 13 12.41 -13.53 -17.26
N GLU A 14 12.67 -13.43 -18.58
CA GLU A 14 13.30 -12.24 -19.16
C GLU A 14 12.44 -10.97 -18.95
N GLU A 15 11.13 -11.10 -19.01
CA GLU A 15 10.20 -9.99 -18.75
C GLU A 15 10.34 -9.46 -17.30
N HIS A 16 10.45 -10.36 -16.33
CA HIS A 16 10.71 -9.97 -14.93
C HIS A 16 12.06 -9.29 -14.75
N ALA A 17 13.11 -9.77 -15.45
CA ALA A 17 14.42 -9.14 -15.43
C ALA A 17 14.38 -7.72 -16.02
N MET A 18 13.73 -7.54 -17.16
CA MET A 18 13.55 -6.22 -17.79
C MET A 18 12.72 -5.27 -16.92
N LEU A 19 11.64 -5.78 -16.31
CA LEU A 19 10.82 -4.99 -15.37
C LEU A 19 11.66 -4.52 -14.17
N ARG A 20 12.45 -5.43 -13.57
CA ARG A 20 13.32 -5.09 -12.43
C ARG A 20 14.35 -4.02 -12.82
N GLU A 21 14.97 -4.12 -14.01
CA GLU A 21 15.93 -3.13 -14.51
C GLU A 21 15.25 -1.77 -14.68
N MET A 22 14.11 -1.72 -15.34
CA MET A 22 13.33 -0.49 -15.51
C MET A 22 12.96 0.16 -14.17
N ILE A 23 12.53 -0.64 -13.19
CA ILE A 23 12.18 -0.11 -11.85
C ILE A 23 13.43 0.41 -11.14
N ARG A 24 14.58 -0.28 -11.24
CA ARG A 24 15.84 0.20 -10.66
C ARG A 24 16.29 1.53 -11.23
N ASP A 25 16.24 1.66 -12.56
CA ASP A 25 16.59 2.92 -13.23
C ASP A 25 15.68 4.07 -12.75
N PHE A 26 14.38 3.82 -12.65
CA PHE A 26 13.44 4.79 -12.08
C PHE A 26 13.74 5.11 -10.61
N VAL A 27 14.02 4.11 -9.80
CA VAL A 27 14.33 4.29 -8.37
C VAL A 27 15.63 5.09 -8.19
N GLU A 28 16.67 4.80 -8.95
CA GLU A 28 17.96 5.49 -8.86
C GLU A 28 17.88 6.94 -9.37
N SER A 29 17.08 7.21 -10.42
CA SER A 29 16.97 8.55 -11.01
C SER A 29 15.96 9.44 -10.28
N GLU A 30 14.85 8.92 -9.79
CA GLU A 30 13.73 9.71 -9.31
C GLU A 30 13.44 9.52 -7.81
N VAL A 31 13.48 8.27 -7.31
CA VAL A 31 13.09 7.97 -5.91
C VAL A 31 14.23 8.28 -4.93
N GLU A 32 15.44 7.76 -5.19
CA GLU A 32 16.60 7.91 -4.31
C GLU A 32 16.98 9.38 -4.04
N PRO A 33 17.01 10.30 -5.04
CA PRO A 33 17.44 11.68 -4.81
C PRO A 33 16.56 12.46 -3.85
N GLN A 34 15.26 12.15 -3.77
CA GLN A 34 14.30 12.86 -2.92
C GLN A 34 14.02 12.18 -1.57
N ALA A 35 14.32 10.87 -1.42
CA ALA A 35 13.91 10.04 -0.30
C ALA A 35 14.25 10.64 1.07
N HIS A 36 15.51 11.06 1.26
CA HIS A 36 15.96 11.62 2.54
C HIS A 36 15.24 12.91 2.93
N GLU A 37 15.02 13.82 1.97
CA GLU A 37 14.39 15.12 2.22
C GLU A 37 12.89 14.94 2.53
N HIS A 38 12.21 14.05 1.80
CA HIS A 38 10.81 13.74 2.04
C HIS A 38 10.59 13.01 3.37
N ASP A 39 11.45 12.05 3.71
CA ASP A 39 11.39 11.38 5.01
C ASP A 39 11.63 12.36 6.17
N LYS A 40 12.67 13.21 6.07
CA LYS A 40 13.01 14.20 7.09
C LYS A 40 11.86 15.18 7.37
N HIS A 41 11.16 15.63 6.33
CA HIS A 41 10.05 16.58 6.43
C HIS A 41 8.67 15.94 6.52
N GLU A 42 8.59 14.62 6.57
CA GLU A 42 7.33 13.85 6.61
C GLU A 42 6.35 14.20 5.48
N ARG A 43 6.90 14.36 4.27
CA ARG A 43 6.13 14.79 3.09
C ARG A 43 5.96 13.64 2.12
N PHE A 44 4.73 13.42 1.71
CA PHE A 44 4.41 12.54 0.60
C PHE A 44 4.70 13.23 -0.73
N ASN A 45 5.47 12.59 -1.60
CA ASN A 45 5.74 13.11 -2.94
C ASN A 45 4.64 12.65 -3.91
N LEU A 46 3.55 13.42 -3.97
CA LEU A 46 2.40 13.11 -4.84
C LEU A 46 2.77 13.17 -6.34
N GLU A 47 3.68 14.06 -6.72
CA GLU A 47 4.12 14.19 -8.12
C GLU A 47 4.88 12.93 -8.57
N LEU A 48 5.85 12.50 -7.77
CA LEU A 48 6.59 11.26 -8.00
C LEU A 48 5.66 10.04 -7.97
N PHE A 49 4.65 10.03 -7.07
CA PHE A 49 3.67 8.96 -7.01
C PHE A 49 2.87 8.84 -8.31
N ARG A 50 2.47 9.95 -8.90
CA ARG A 50 1.76 9.98 -10.18
C ARG A 50 2.62 9.45 -11.33
N MET A 51 3.92 9.70 -11.31
CA MET A 51 4.84 9.13 -12.30
C MET A 51 4.81 7.60 -12.32
N LEU A 52 4.58 6.93 -11.18
CA LEU A 52 4.38 5.46 -11.16
C LEU A 52 3.24 4.99 -12.07
N GLY A 53 2.22 5.84 -12.27
CA GLY A 53 1.12 5.56 -13.20
C GLY A 53 1.58 5.56 -14.65
N GLU A 54 2.48 6.45 -15.04
CA GLU A 54 3.06 6.51 -16.39
C GLU A 54 3.90 5.25 -16.71
N TYR A 55 4.52 4.65 -15.69
CA TYR A 55 5.24 3.38 -15.78
C TYR A 55 4.34 2.13 -15.65
N GLY A 56 3.02 2.31 -15.50
CA GLY A 56 2.05 1.22 -15.32
C GLY A 56 2.12 0.51 -13.96
N LEU A 57 2.91 1.03 -13.01
CA LEU A 57 3.16 0.38 -11.72
C LEU A 57 1.98 0.47 -10.77
N LEU A 58 1.17 1.55 -10.81
CA LEU A 58 0.01 1.71 -9.93
C LEU A 58 -1.08 0.67 -10.14
N GLY A 59 -1.21 0.15 -11.36
CA GLY A 59 -2.13 -0.91 -11.75
C GLY A 59 -1.43 -2.20 -12.18
N ILE A 60 -0.30 -2.55 -11.56
CA ILE A 60 0.61 -3.61 -12.02
C ILE A 60 -0.08 -4.97 -12.23
N THR A 61 -1.04 -5.34 -11.37
CA THR A 61 -1.80 -6.60 -11.45
C THR A 61 -3.19 -6.46 -12.08
N VAL A 62 -3.57 -5.25 -12.49
CA VAL A 62 -4.90 -4.97 -13.08
C VAL A 62 -4.88 -5.30 -14.56
N PRO A 63 -5.94 -5.93 -15.10
CA PRO A 63 -6.04 -6.18 -16.54
C PRO A 63 -5.92 -4.89 -17.39
N GLU A 64 -5.32 -5.03 -18.57
CA GLU A 64 -5.10 -3.90 -19.50
C GLU A 64 -6.40 -3.19 -19.91
N GLU A 65 -7.51 -3.92 -20.00
CA GLU A 65 -8.83 -3.36 -20.32
C GLU A 65 -9.31 -2.29 -19.34
N TYR A 66 -8.77 -2.29 -18.09
CA TYR A 66 -9.03 -1.27 -17.07
C TYR A 66 -7.87 -0.28 -16.88
N GLY A 67 -6.87 -0.29 -17.78
CA GLY A 67 -5.73 0.61 -17.73
C GLY A 67 -4.58 0.13 -16.84
N GLY A 68 -4.56 -1.13 -16.43
CA GLY A 68 -3.46 -1.76 -15.71
C GLY A 68 -2.40 -2.37 -16.64
N ALA A 69 -1.35 -2.93 -16.05
CA ALA A 69 -0.26 -3.59 -16.79
C ALA A 69 -0.50 -5.10 -17.03
N GLY A 70 -1.50 -5.71 -16.41
CA GLY A 70 -1.85 -7.12 -16.58
C GLY A 70 -0.78 -8.11 -16.11
N LEU A 71 0.17 -7.69 -15.28
CA LEU A 71 1.28 -8.50 -14.82
C LEU A 71 0.91 -9.38 -13.62
N ASP A 72 1.79 -10.30 -13.26
CA ASP A 72 1.56 -11.26 -12.20
C ASP A 72 2.00 -10.78 -10.80
N ALA A 73 1.81 -11.64 -9.79
CA ALA A 73 2.21 -11.36 -8.41
C ALA A 73 3.74 -11.24 -8.26
N THR A 74 4.53 -11.89 -9.11
CA THR A 74 5.99 -11.77 -9.11
C THR A 74 6.41 -10.37 -9.51
N ALA A 75 5.80 -9.80 -10.52
CA ALA A 75 6.01 -8.42 -10.93
C ALA A 75 5.70 -7.43 -9.79
N ALA A 76 4.59 -7.65 -9.07
CA ALA A 76 4.26 -6.85 -7.89
C ALA A 76 5.32 -6.97 -6.79
N VAL A 77 5.84 -8.18 -6.51
CA VAL A 77 6.93 -8.41 -5.55
C VAL A 77 8.18 -7.62 -5.95
N LEU A 78 8.60 -7.69 -7.23
CA LEU A 78 9.76 -6.98 -7.74
C LEU A 78 9.64 -5.46 -7.54
N ALA A 79 8.48 -4.90 -7.88
CA ALA A 79 8.24 -3.46 -7.71
C ALA A 79 8.33 -3.02 -6.25
N HIS A 80 7.70 -3.76 -5.33
CA HIS A 80 7.74 -3.44 -3.91
C HIS A 80 9.14 -3.59 -3.31
N GLU A 81 9.91 -4.61 -3.71
CA GLU A 81 11.27 -4.81 -3.27
C GLU A 81 12.18 -3.64 -3.70
N GLU A 82 12.18 -3.30 -4.99
CA GLU A 82 13.08 -2.28 -5.53
C GLU A 82 12.75 -0.86 -5.03
N ILE A 83 11.49 -0.46 -5.02
CA ILE A 83 11.06 0.85 -4.51
C ILE A 83 11.41 1.00 -3.03
N SER A 84 11.13 -0.02 -2.22
CA SER A 84 11.35 0.04 -0.78
C SER A 84 12.82 -0.07 -0.37
N ALA A 85 13.69 -0.55 -1.23
CA ALA A 85 15.13 -0.51 -1.01
C ALA A 85 15.67 0.92 -0.97
N SER A 86 15.01 1.87 -1.62
CA SER A 86 15.40 3.29 -1.63
C SER A 86 14.57 4.11 -0.62
N ASP A 87 13.25 4.11 -0.77
CA ASP A 87 12.32 4.87 0.10
C ASP A 87 11.20 3.96 0.63
N PRO A 88 11.36 3.40 1.85
CA PRO A 88 10.33 2.59 2.48
C PRO A 88 9.00 3.31 2.69
N GLY A 89 9.02 4.63 2.96
CA GLY A 89 7.83 5.44 3.15
C GLY A 89 7.03 5.57 1.84
N PHE A 90 7.71 5.88 0.75
CA PHE A 90 7.13 5.93 -0.58
C PHE A 90 6.64 4.54 -1.03
N GLY A 91 7.43 3.49 -0.76
CA GLY A 91 7.03 2.09 -1.00
C GLY A 91 5.76 1.69 -0.25
N LEU A 92 5.58 2.16 1.01
CA LEU A 92 4.34 1.92 1.77
C LEU A 92 3.13 2.62 1.15
N ALA A 93 3.29 3.87 0.68
CA ALA A 93 2.23 4.58 -0.02
C ALA A 93 1.84 3.88 -1.33
N TYR A 94 2.85 3.38 -2.07
CA TYR A 94 2.65 2.58 -3.26
C TYR A 94 1.89 1.27 -2.95
N LEU A 95 2.28 0.53 -1.91
CA LEU A 95 1.59 -0.69 -1.48
C LEU A 95 0.12 -0.42 -1.11
N ALA A 96 -0.13 0.61 -0.30
CA ALA A 96 -1.47 0.95 0.14
C ALA A 96 -2.41 1.28 -1.03
N HIS A 97 -1.88 1.92 -2.05
CA HIS A 97 -2.64 2.20 -3.27
C HIS A 97 -2.79 0.96 -4.16
N SER A 98 -1.68 0.39 -4.61
CA SER A 98 -1.67 -0.65 -5.65
C SER A 98 -2.24 -1.99 -5.16
N MET A 99 -1.93 -2.41 -3.93
CA MET A 99 -2.34 -3.71 -3.42
C MET A 99 -3.57 -3.63 -2.50
N LEU A 100 -3.65 -2.63 -1.61
CA LEU A 100 -4.77 -2.56 -0.68
C LEU A 100 -6.03 -1.98 -1.31
N PHE A 101 -5.89 -1.04 -2.24
CA PHE A 101 -7.04 -0.45 -2.94
C PHE A 101 -7.23 -1.04 -4.33
N VAL A 102 -6.28 -0.82 -5.24
CA VAL A 102 -6.44 -1.10 -6.68
C VAL A 102 -6.64 -2.58 -6.95
N ASN A 103 -5.78 -3.45 -6.41
CA ASN A 103 -5.92 -4.90 -6.57
C ASN A 103 -7.21 -5.43 -5.93
N ASN A 104 -7.62 -4.89 -4.77
CA ASN A 104 -8.87 -5.25 -4.10
C ASN A 104 -10.08 -4.91 -4.98
N LEU A 105 -10.11 -3.72 -5.56
CA LEU A 105 -11.15 -3.28 -6.47
C LEU A 105 -11.19 -4.15 -7.74
N ALA A 106 -10.05 -4.43 -8.34
CA ALA A 106 -9.96 -5.28 -9.52
C ALA A 106 -10.52 -6.70 -9.27
N GLN A 107 -10.32 -7.23 -8.06
CA GLN A 107 -10.76 -8.58 -7.71
C GLN A 107 -12.21 -8.68 -7.23
N ASN A 108 -12.72 -7.66 -6.56
CA ASN A 108 -13.98 -7.75 -5.81
C ASN A 108 -15.02 -6.69 -6.22
N GLY A 109 -14.63 -5.68 -6.99
CA GLY A 109 -15.55 -4.64 -7.48
C GLY A 109 -16.53 -5.17 -8.53
N SER A 110 -17.69 -4.51 -8.66
CA SER A 110 -18.57 -4.74 -9.80
C SER A 110 -17.94 -4.21 -11.10
N GLU A 111 -18.42 -4.67 -12.25
CA GLU A 111 -17.90 -4.20 -13.54
C GLU A 111 -18.05 -2.68 -13.71
N GLU A 112 -19.15 -2.11 -13.19
CA GLU A 112 -19.39 -0.66 -13.18
C GLU A 112 -18.39 0.08 -12.29
N GLN A 113 -18.11 -0.46 -11.09
CA GLN A 113 -17.10 0.10 -10.18
C GLN A 113 -15.71 0.05 -10.80
N LYS A 114 -15.33 -1.09 -11.37
CA LYS A 114 -14.04 -1.27 -12.06
C LYS A 114 -13.87 -0.31 -13.22
N ALA A 115 -14.84 -0.28 -14.15
CA ALA A 115 -14.78 0.57 -15.35
C ALA A 115 -14.70 2.06 -14.99
N ARG A 116 -15.31 2.48 -13.90
CA ARG A 116 -15.37 3.88 -13.47
C ARG A 116 -14.12 4.32 -12.72
N ILE A 117 -13.50 3.45 -11.91
CA ILE A 117 -12.48 3.83 -10.94
C ILE A 117 -11.08 3.36 -11.36
N LEU A 118 -10.94 2.11 -11.85
CA LEU A 118 -9.61 1.55 -12.15
C LEU A 118 -8.78 2.39 -13.11
N PRO A 119 -9.31 2.93 -14.23
CA PRO A 119 -8.50 3.76 -15.12
C PRO A 119 -7.88 4.97 -14.42
N LYS A 120 -8.59 5.59 -13.49
CA LYS A 120 -8.13 6.79 -12.77
C LYS A 120 -7.07 6.47 -11.71
N VAL A 121 -7.23 5.35 -11.02
CA VAL A 121 -6.24 4.95 -10.01
C VAL A 121 -5.01 4.29 -10.66
N CYS A 122 -5.15 3.58 -11.75
CA CYS A 122 -4.01 3.02 -12.49
C CYS A 122 -3.13 4.11 -13.12
N SER A 123 -3.75 5.21 -13.61
CA SER A 123 -3.02 6.36 -14.17
C SER A 123 -2.39 7.29 -13.12
N GLY A 124 -2.76 7.16 -11.83
CA GLY A 124 -2.36 8.09 -10.78
C GLY A 124 -3.15 9.41 -10.75
N GLU A 125 -4.18 9.56 -11.58
CA GLU A 125 -5.13 10.69 -11.47
C GLU A 125 -5.78 10.72 -10.09
N TRP A 126 -6.19 9.54 -9.60
CA TRP A 126 -6.76 9.34 -8.28
C TRP A 126 -5.83 8.55 -7.36
N VAL A 127 -5.73 8.98 -6.11
CA VAL A 127 -5.06 8.23 -5.05
C VAL A 127 -6.08 7.42 -4.26
N GLY A 128 -5.83 6.11 -4.17
CA GLY A 128 -6.64 5.19 -3.39
C GLY A 128 -6.04 4.87 -2.02
N ALA A 129 -6.91 4.66 -1.03
CA ALA A 129 -6.56 4.23 0.31
C ALA A 129 -7.47 3.09 0.79
N MET A 130 -7.03 2.32 1.79
CA MET A 130 -7.86 1.32 2.47
C MET A 130 -8.00 1.65 3.95
N ALA A 131 -9.22 1.71 4.45
CA ALA A 131 -9.59 2.10 5.80
C ALA A 131 -10.22 0.92 6.56
N MET A 132 -9.39 0.20 7.32
CA MET A 132 -9.80 -0.95 8.12
C MET A 132 -9.64 -0.67 9.62
N SER A 133 -8.41 -0.32 10.04
CA SER A 133 -8.05 -0.14 11.45
C SER A 133 -8.78 1.04 12.10
N GLU A 134 -9.09 0.89 13.38
CA GLU A 134 -9.73 1.90 14.22
C GLU A 134 -8.88 2.17 15.48
N PRO A 135 -9.12 3.26 16.24
CA PRO A 135 -8.35 3.55 17.43
C PRO A 135 -8.28 2.39 18.44
N ASN A 136 -9.35 1.62 18.58
CA ASN A 136 -9.45 0.51 19.52
C ASN A 136 -9.27 -0.88 18.85
N TYR A 137 -9.31 -0.98 17.52
CA TYR A 137 -9.33 -2.23 16.76
C TYR A 137 -8.26 -2.24 15.67
N GLY A 138 -7.09 -2.80 16.01
CA GLY A 138 -5.99 -3.06 15.08
C GLY A 138 -5.95 -4.54 14.70
N THR A 139 -5.43 -5.40 15.59
CA THR A 139 -5.37 -6.85 15.36
C THR A 139 -6.76 -7.49 15.32
N ASP A 140 -7.66 -7.07 16.21
CA ASP A 140 -9.05 -7.55 16.24
C ASP A 140 -9.95 -6.67 15.36
N VAL A 141 -9.67 -6.64 14.07
CA VAL A 141 -10.42 -5.83 13.10
C VAL A 141 -11.88 -6.26 12.95
N LEU A 142 -12.22 -7.50 13.32
CA LEU A 142 -13.60 -7.96 13.26
C LEU A 142 -14.50 -7.35 14.34
N GLY A 143 -13.89 -6.81 15.40
CA GLY A 143 -14.58 -6.06 16.46
C GLY A 143 -14.85 -4.60 16.13
N MET A 144 -14.55 -4.11 14.92
CA MET A 144 -14.67 -2.70 14.55
C MET A 144 -16.01 -2.06 14.96
N GLU A 145 -15.93 -0.78 15.32
CA GLU A 145 -17.09 0.02 15.78
C GLU A 145 -17.74 0.84 14.65
N THR A 146 -17.04 1.11 13.55
CA THR A 146 -17.63 1.80 12.40
C THR A 146 -18.84 1.03 11.89
N THR A 147 -19.99 1.71 11.78
CA THR A 147 -21.27 1.15 11.32
C THR A 147 -21.68 1.70 9.97
N ALA A 148 -22.49 0.94 9.25
CA ALA A 148 -23.19 1.40 8.06
C ALA A 148 -24.64 0.87 8.11
N GLU A 149 -25.60 1.79 8.01
CA GLU A 149 -27.03 1.49 8.07
C GLU A 149 -27.71 2.03 6.82
N GLN A 150 -28.73 1.32 6.30
CA GLN A 150 -29.51 1.81 5.17
C GLN A 150 -30.60 2.78 5.62
N ASP A 151 -30.73 3.88 4.89
CA ASP A 151 -31.89 4.78 5.02
C ASP A 151 -33.11 4.24 4.23
N GLN A 152 -34.22 4.96 4.32
CA GLN A 152 -35.48 4.56 3.64
C GLN A 152 -35.38 4.58 2.11
N ASP A 153 -34.42 5.33 1.56
CA ASP A 153 -34.18 5.46 0.12
C ASP A 153 -33.15 4.44 -0.40
N GLY A 154 -32.62 3.58 0.49
CA GLY A 154 -31.62 2.56 0.16
C GLY A 154 -30.18 3.04 0.15
N ASN A 155 -29.93 4.31 0.53
CA ASN A 155 -28.56 4.80 0.70
C ASN A 155 -27.95 4.28 2.01
N TRP A 156 -26.62 4.25 2.07
CA TRP A 156 -25.90 3.89 3.27
C TRP A 156 -25.44 5.12 4.04
N ILE A 157 -25.66 5.10 5.34
CA ILE A 157 -25.20 6.11 6.30
C ILE A 157 -24.09 5.47 7.13
N ILE A 158 -22.88 5.98 6.98
CA ILE A 158 -21.69 5.43 7.62
C ILE A 158 -21.26 6.34 8.75
N ASN A 159 -21.02 5.74 9.94
CA ASN A 159 -20.58 6.43 11.14
C ASN A 159 -19.40 5.70 11.79
N GLY A 160 -18.34 6.42 12.12
CA GLY A 160 -17.16 5.91 12.79
C GLY A 160 -15.86 6.61 12.43
N ASN A 161 -14.76 6.15 13.01
CA ASN A 161 -13.43 6.69 12.79
C ASN A 161 -12.47 5.58 12.40
N LYS A 162 -11.66 5.83 11.36
CA LYS A 162 -10.56 4.94 10.96
C LYS A 162 -9.23 5.62 11.26
N MET A 163 -8.25 4.84 11.74
CA MET A 163 -6.98 5.38 12.24
C MET A 163 -5.79 4.73 11.52
N TRP A 164 -4.72 5.49 11.38
CA TRP A 164 -3.46 5.10 10.74
C TRP A 164 -3.59 4.71 9.27
N ILE A 165 -4.46 5.39 8.55
CA ILE A 165 -4.75 5.07 7.16
C ILE A 165 -3.67 5.68 6.26
N THR A 166 -2.84 4.83 5.66
CA THR A 166 -1.87 5.23 4.65
C THR A 166 -2.61 5.75 3.41
N ASN A 167 -2.13 6.88 2.86
CA ASN A 167 -2.79 7.65 1.81
C ASN A 167 -4.17 8.22 2.21
N GLY A 168 -4.58 8.15 3.47
CA GLY A 168 -5.85 8.73 3.92
C GLY A 168 -5.93 10.25 3.73
N SER A 169 -4.78 10.92 3.68
CA SER A 169 -4.60 12.30 3.21
C SER A 169 -3.51 12.32 2.16
N ILE A 170 -3.63 13.18 1.14
CA ILE A 170 -2.66 13.26 0.03
C ILE A 170 -1.68 14.43 0.17
N ASP A 171 -1.88 15.29 1.17
CA ASP A 171 -1.05 16.47 1.42
C ASP A 171 -1.02 16.85 2.92
N ASP A 172 -0.37 17.97 3.23
CA ASP A 172 -0.29 18.55 4.58
C ASP A 172 -1.56 19.36 4.97
N GLU A 173 -2.42 19.66 4.02
CA GLU A 173 -3.67 20.41 4.20
C GLU A 173 -4.85 19.52 4.56
N ARG A 174 -4.60 18.23 4.76
CA ARG A 174 -5.60 17.18 5.04
C ARG A 174 -6.60 16.98 3.89
N THR A 175 -6.15 17.15 2.66
CA THR A 175 -6.95 16.77 1.50
C THR A 175 -7.15 15.25 1.52
N PRO A 176 -8.40 14.75 1.55
CA PRO A 176 -8.67 13.31 1.56
C PRO A 176 -8.14 12.62 0.30
N ALA A 177 -7.83 11.32 0.42
CA ALA A 177 -7.66 10.47 -0.75
C ALA A 177 -8.86 10.59 -1.68
N ASP A 178 -8.63 10.47 -3.01
CA ASP A 178 -9.70 10.62 -3.99
C ASP A 178 -10.75 9.52 -3.87
N VAL A 179 -10.31 8.34 -3.40
CA VAL A 179 -11.19 7.19 -3.18
C VAL A 179 -10.67 6.31 -2.05
N VAL A 180 -11.59 5.80 -1.21
CA VAL A 180 -11.23 4.96 -0.04
C VAL A 180 -12.08 3.70 -0.01
N TRP A 181 -11.41 2.59 0.21
CA TRP A 181 -12.00 1.28 0.50
C TRP A 181 -12.26 1.16 2.00
N VAL A 182 -13.52 1.22 2.44
CA VAL A 182 -13.90 1.31 3.85
C VAL A 182 -14.62 0.06 4.30
N TYR A 183 -14.16 -0.56 5.39
CA TYR A 183 -14.88 -1.63 6.07
C TYR A 183 -15.76 -1.08 7.18
N ALA A 184 -17.02 -1.51 7.23
CA ALA A 184 -17.98 -1.13 8.26
C ALA A 184 -18.89 -2.31 8.65
N ARG A 185 -19.40 -2.29 9.86
CA ARG A 185 -20.35 -3.27 10.36
C ARG A 185 -21.75 -2.89 9.87
N THR A 186 -22.43 -3.85 9.21
CA THR A 186 -23.79 -3.65 8.66
C THR A 186 -24.85 -4.44 9.42
N GLY A 187 -24.48 -5.30 10.35
CA GLY A 187 -25.42 -6.11 11.12
C GLY A 187 -24.76 -7.15 11.99
N LEU A 188 -25.54 -8.15 12.35
CA LEU A 188 -25.11 -9.36 13.04
C LEU A 188 -25.63 -10.56 12.27
N ASP A 189 -24.82 -11.62 12.14
CA ASP A 189 -25.25 -12.88 11.57
C ASP A 189 -26.19 -13.65 12.53
N GLU A 190 -26.74 -14.79 12.06
CA GLU A 190 -27.64 -15.65 12.86
C GLU A 190 -27.01 -16.16 14.17
N ARG A 191 -25.68 -16.07 14.30
CA ARG A 191 -24.92 -16.47 15.50
C ARG A 191 -24.52 -15.27 16.37
N GLY A 192 -25.01 -14.08 16.05
CA GLY A 192 -24.69 -12.83 16.76
C GLY A 192 -23.27 -12.30 16.51
N ARG A 193 -22.59 -12.74 15.44
CA ARG A 193 -21.26 -12.23 15.06
C ARG A 193 -21.42 -11.01 14.11
N PRO A 194 -20.51 -10.02 14.16
CA PRO A 194 -20.55 -8.88 13.27
C PRO A 194 -20.55 -9.29 11.79
N GLU A 195 -21.49 -8.76 11.02
CA GLU A 195 -21.46 -8.76 9.56
C GLU A 195 -20.74 -7.53 9.09
N LEU A 196 -19.68 -7.72 8.31
CA LEU A 196 -18.86 -6.64 7.77
C LEU A 196 -19.12 -6.48 6.28
N SER A 197 -19.32 -5.23 5.87
CA SER A 197 -19.48 -4.84 4.47
C SER A 197 -18.39 -3.86 4.06
N THR A 198 -18.14 -3.79 2.78
CA THR A 198 -17.13 -2.91 2.21
C THR A 198 -17.78 -1.85 1.34
N PHE A 199 -17.33 -0.63 1.49
CA PHE A 199 -17.83 0.53 0.74
C PHE A 199 -16.69 1.25 0.05
N ILE A 200 -16.93 1.70 -1.18
CA ILE A 200 -16.07 2.63 -1.90
C ILE A 200 -16.61 4.03 -1.66
N ILE A 201 -15.81 4.86 -0.99
CA ILE A 201 -16.18 6.24 -0.67
C ILE A 201 -15.28 7.18 -1.44
N GLU A 202 -15.88 8.06 -2.23
CA GLU A 202 -15.15 9.06 -3.01
C GLU A 202 -14.99 10.36 -2.22
N LYS A 203 -13.93 11.08 -2.49
CA LYS A 203 -13.69 12.43 -1.99
C LYS A 203 -14.87 13.34 -2.28
N GLY A 204 -15.28 14.07 -1.26
CA GLY A 204 -16.45 14.96 -1.34
C GLY A 204 -17.76 14.30 -0.94
N ALA A 205 -17.80 13.01 -0.60
CA ALA A 205 -18.98 12.39 0.00
C ALA A 205 -19.39 13.16 1.27
N PRO A 206 -20.69 13.54 1.42
CA PRO A 206 -21.14 14.25 2.61
C PRO A 206 -20.81 13.47 3.88
N GLY A 207 -20.25 14.13 4.89
CA GLY A 207 -19.87 13.50 6.16
C GLY A 207 -18.55 12.74 6.17
N TYR A 208 -17.82 12.67 5.05
CA TYR A 208 -16.45 12.13 4.99
C TYR A 208 -15.41 13.24 5.10
N THR A 209 -14.52 13.15 6.10
CA THR A 209 -13.44 14.12 6.32
C THR A 209 -12.17 13.46 6.83
N VAL A 210 -11.04 14.15 6.72
CA VAL A 210 -9.79 13.80 7.41
C VAL A 210 -9.78 14.49 8.78
N GLY A 211 -9.74 13.69 9.85
CA GLY A 211 -9.66 14.20 11.23
C GLY A 211 -8.30 14.83 11.52
N GLN A 212 -7.24 14.07 11.31
CA GLN A 212 -5.87 14.54 11.48
C GLN A 212 -4.91 13.78 10.54
N LYS A 213 -3.81 14.45 10.17
CA LYS A 213 -2.62 13.80 9.63
C LYS A 213 -1.72 13.42 10.80
N ILE A 214 -1.15 12.21 10.77
CA ILE A 214 -0.29 11.68 11.82
C ILE A 214 1.16 12.00 11.48
N TYR A 215 1.83 12.73 12.37
CA TYR A 215 3.23 13.13 12.30
C TYR A 215 4.07 12.40 13.35
N ASP A 216 5.37 12.67 13.37
CA ASP A 216 6.35 12.11 14.31
C ASP A 216 6.41 10.59 14.30
N LYS A 217 6.22 9.98 13.14
CA LYS A 217 6.35 8.53 12.99
C LYS A 217 7.80 8.10 13.18
N THR A 218 8.01 6.94 13.77
CA THR A 218 9.34 6.35 14.01
C THR A 218 10.05 5.99 12.69
N GLY A 219 9.29 5.62 11.66
CA GLY A 219 9.79 5.31 10.31
C GLY A 219 8.68 5.45 9.28
N MET A 220 8.99 5.19 7.99
CA MET A 220 8.04 5.33 6.88
C MET A 220 7.45 6.77 6.81
N ARG A 221 8.29 7.76 7.13
CA ARG A 221 7.88 9.15 7.38
C ARG A 221 7.42 9.85 6.10
N ALA A 222 7.96 9.45 4.94
CA ALA A 222 7.57 9.95 3.63
C ALA A 222 6.18 9.48 3.15
N SER A 223 5.51 8.54 3.87
CA SER A 223 4.12 8.19 3.60
C SER A 223 3.16 9.09 4.37
N ASN A 224 2.06 9.51 3.75
CA ASN A 224 0.96 10.15 4.48
C ASN A 224 0.17 9.12 5.26
N THR A 225 -0.11 9.43 6.51
CA THR A 225 -0.91 8.59 7.40
C THR A 225 -1.95 9.48 8.09
N ALA A 226 -3.22 9.10 8.06
CA ALA A 226 -4.29 9.94 8.55
C ALA A 226 -5.36 9.18 9.35
N GLU A 227 -6.11 9.94 10.14
CA GLU A 227 -7.40 9.57 10.68
C GLU A 227 -8.48 9.96 9.69
N LEU A 228 -9.41 9.06 9.41
CA LEU A 228 -10.60 9.32 8.60
C LEU A 228 -11.84 9.30 9.48
N VAL A 229 -12.68 10.31 9.31
CA VAL A 229 -13.90 10.50 10.11
C VAL A 229 -15.11 10.41 9.19
N PHE A 230 -16.05 9.57 9.57
CA PHE A 230 -17.34 9.39 8.92
C PHE A 230 -18.42 9.81 9.92
N ALA A 231 -19.08 10.94 9.67
CA ALA A 231 -20.14 11.51 10.50
C ALA A 231 -21.39 11.68 9.65
N ASP A 232 -22.33 10.75 9.78
CA ASP A 232 -23.50 10.61 8.91
C ASP A 232 -23.10 10.62 7.43
N CYS A 233 -22.01 9.90 7.11
CA CYS A 233 -21.48 9.87 5.76
C CYS A 233 -22.44 9.12 4.84
N LYS A 234 -23.11 9.89 3.96
CA LYS A 234 -24.15 9.36 3.07
C LYS A 234 -23.57 8.99 1.71
N VAL A 235 -23.74 7.73 1.32
CA VAL A 235 -23.33 7.19 0.02
C VAL A 235 -24.46 6.36 -0.60
N GLY A 236 -24.51 6.30 -1.93
CA GLY A 236 -25.51 5.54 -2.65
C GLY A 236 -25.27 4.01 -2.57
N PRO A 237 -26.26 3.21 -2.98
CA PRO A 237 -26.17 1.75 -2.97
C PRO A 237 -25.05 1.21 -3.86
N GLU A 238 -24.64 1.95 -4.89
CA GLU A 238 -23.52 1.63 -5.79
C GLU A 238 -22.15 1.66 -5.12
N SER A 239 -22.06 2.23 -3.91
CA SER A 239 -20.82 2.27 -3.11
C SER A 239 -20.52 0.92 -2.43
N LEU A 240 -21.52 0.07 -2.25
CA LEU A 240 -21.34 -1.26 -1.66
C LEU A 240 -20.57 -2.18 -2.62
N VAL A 241 -19.55 -2.86 -2.10
CA VAL A 241 -18.80 -3.89 -2.85
C VAL A 241 -19.38 -5.27 -2.55
N GLY A 242 -19.83 -5.95 -3.59
CA GLY A 242 -20.46 -7.27 -3.45
C GLY A 242 -21.83 -7.20 -2.78
N SER A 243 -22.04 -8.03 -1.76
CA SER A 243 -23.29 -8.07 -0.97
C SER A 243 -23.04 -7.71 0.49
N PRO A 244 -24.06 -7.26 1.23
CA PRO A 244 -23.92 -7.05 2.67
C PRO A 244 -23.35 -8.29 3.37
N GLY A 245 -22.42 -8.11 4.31
CA GLY A 245 -21.78 -9.18 5.07
C GLY A 245 -20.66 -9.95 4.34
N SER A 246 -20.35 -9.64 3.07
CA SER A 246 -19.38 -10.40 2.26
C SER A 246 -17.91 -10.03 2.48
N SER A 247 -17.62 -8.98 3.26
CA SER A 247 -16.27 -8.39 3.36
C SER A 247 -15.19 -9.30 3.89
N ILE A 248 -15.52 -10.24 4.80
CA ILE A 248 -14.53 -11.16 5.35
C ILE A 248 -13.90 -12.01 4.23
N HIS A 249 -14.70 -12.42 3.25
CA HIS A 249 -14.19 -13.15 2.08
C HIS A 249 -13.25 -12.31 1.22
N HIS A 250 -13.63 -11.07 0.91
CA HIS A 250 -12.81 -10.12 0.15
C HIS A 250 -11.49 -9.83 0.88
N MET A 251 -11.56 -9.56 2.18
CA MET A 251 -10.41 -9.30 3.04
C MET A 251 -9.42 -10.46 3.02
N MET A 252 -9.88 -11.69 3.27
CA MET A 252 -9.00 -12.86 3.34
C MET A 252 -8.29 -13.13 2.02
N LYS A 253 -9.00 -12.99 0.89
CA LYS A 253 -8.42 -13.18 -0.43
C LYS A 253 -7.34 -12.15 -0.76
N ASN A 254 -7.56 -10.87 -0.42
CA ASN A 254 -6.58 -9.81 -0.70
C ASN A 254 -5.36 -9.85 0.23
N LEU A 255 -5.54 -10.30 1.49
CA LEU A 255 -4.45 -10.41 2.47
C LEU A 255 -3.30 -11.33 2.01
N GLU A 256 -3.52 -12.27 1.10
CA GLU A 256 -2.48 -13.16 0.59
C GLU A 256 -1.41 -12.37 -0.20
N ILE A 257 -1.83 -11.60 -1.19
CA ILE A 257 -0.89 -10.80 -2.00
C ILE A 257 -0.32 -9.61 -1.20
N GLU A 258 -1.13 -9.03 -0.33
CA GLU A 258 -0.73 -7.93 0.54
C GLU A 258 0.45 -8.32 1.46
N ARG A 259 0.35 -9.47 2.12
CA ARG A 259 1.43 -9.99 2.97
C ARG A 259 2.68 -10.34 2.17
N LEU A 260 2.52 -10.87 0.97
CA LEU A 260 3.62 -11.18 0.08
C LEU A 260 4.39 -9.92 -0.33
N THR A 261 3.68 -8.88 -0.75
CA THR A 261 4.32 -7.61 -1.16
C THR A 261 4.91 -6.85 0.03
N LEU A 262 4.31 -6.94 1.24
CA LEU A 262 4.91 -6.40 2.45
C LEU A 262 6.21 -7.14 2.85
N ALA A 263 6.27 -8.45 2.64
CA ALA A 263 7.51 -9.22 2.81
C ALA A 263 8.58 -8.78 1.81
N ALA A 264 8.21 -8.52 0.55
CA ALA A 264 9.09 -7.99 -0.48
C ALA A 264 9.66 -6.60 -0.11
N MET A 265 8.82 -5.69 0.41
CA MET A 265 9.27 -4.41 0.97
C MET A 265 10.34 -4.61 2.04
N SER A 266 10.07 -5.51 2.99
CA SER A 266 11.01 -5.81 4.08
C SER A 266 12.34 -6.35 3.55
N LEU A 267 12.31 -7.19 2.51
CA LEU A 267 13.49 -7.70 1.84
C LEU A 267 14.30 -6.59 1.17
N GLY A 268 13.65 -5.66 0.48
CA GLY A 268 14.30 -4.48 -0.12
C GLY A 268 15.04 -3.63 0.92
N ILE A 269 14.38 -3.35 2.05
CA ILE A 269 14.98 -2.61 3.17
C ILE A 269 16.18 -3.37 3.77
N ALA A 270 16.05 -4.68 3.96
CA ALA A 270 17.12 -5.53 4.50
C ALA A 270 18.34 -5.55 3.57
N ARG A 271 18.12 -5.72 2.26
CA ARG A 271 19.18 -5.68 1.22
C ARG A 271 19.93 -4.34 1.25
N ARG A 272 19.20 -3.22 1.24
CA ARG A 272 19.78 -1.88 1.32
C ARG A 272 20.59 -1.67 2.60
N SER A 273 20.06 -2.12 3.73
CA SER A 273 20.77 -2.03 5.03
C SER A 273 22.08 -2.80 5.00
N LEU A 274 22.08 -4.00 4.43
CA LEU A 274 23.28 -4.83 4.29
C LEU A 274 24.32 -4.16 3.37
N ASP A 275 23.90 -3.55 2.26
CA ASP A 275 24.78 -2.81 1.35
C ASP A 275 25.42 -1.60 2.03
N ILE A 276 24.65 -0.85 2.82
CA ILE A 276 25.14 0.28 3.60
C ILE A 276 26.15 -0.20 4.65
N MET A 277 25.84 -1.27 5.37
CA MET A 277 26.76 -1.88 6.36
C MET A 277 28.08 -2.28 5.71
N ASN A 278 28.04 -2.97 4.58
CA ASN A 278 29.23 -3.43 3.86
C ASN A 278 30.11 -2.26 3.37
N ARG A 279 29.49 -1.25 2.77
CA ARG A 279 30.20 -0.03 2.30
C ARG A 279 30.84 0.68 3.48
N TYR A 280 30.07 1.00 4.51
CA TYR A 280 30.57 1.71 5.67
C TYR A 280 31.70 0.93 6.39
N ALA A 281 31.56 -0.38 6.56
CA ALA A 281 32.58 -1.21 7.18
C ALA A 281 33.88 -1.28 6.35
N SER A 282 33.81 -1.07 5.04
CA SER A 282 34.93 -1.01 4.13
C SER A 282 35.64 0.35 4.11
N ASP A 283 34.90 1.44 4.39
CA ASP A 283 35.42 2.80 4.35
C ASP A 283 35.88 3.28 5.73
N ARG A 284 35.20 2.90 6.81
CA ARG A 284 35.50 3.35 8.15
C ARG A 284 36.75 2.65 8.73
N GLU A 285 37.68 3.45 9.19
CA GLU A 285 38.87 2.96 9.90
C GLU A 285 38.80 3.19 11.41
N ALA A 286 39.30 2.23 12.16
CA ALA A 286 39.57 2.30 13.60
C ALA A 286 40.79 1.45 13.95
N PHE A 287 41.60 1.92 14.87
CA PHE A 287 42.84 1.24 15.28
C PHE A 287 43.79 0.93 14.11
N GLY A 288 43.86 1.84 13.12
CA GLY A 288 44.75 1.74 11.97
C GLY A 288 44.34 0.73 10.89
N LYS A 289 43.10 0.24 10.90
CA LYS A 289 42.56 -0.66 9.87
C LYS A 289 41.07 -0.49 9.67
N GLN A 290 40.59 -0.94 8.53
CA GLN A 290 39.16 -0.94 8.20
C GLN A 290 38.35 -1.78 9.19
N ILE A 291 37.17 -1.29 9.64
CA ILE A 291 36.39 -1.99 10.66
C ILE A 291 35.86 -3.34 10.20
N ARG A 292 35.74 -3.59 8.90
CA ARG A 292 35.39 -4.92 8.32
C ARG A 292 36.40 -6.01 8.72
N SER A 293 37.63 -5.64 9.17
CA SER A 293 38.66 -6.59 9.63
C SER A 293 38.43 -7.09 11.06
N PHE A 294 37.47 -6.52 11.80
CA PHE A 294 37.19 -6.97 13.16
C PHE A 294 36.13 -8.08 13.15
N GLY A 295 36.39 -9.15 13.91
CA GLY A 295 35.51 -10.34 13.93
C GLY A 295 34.07 -10.06 14.31
N GLN A 296 33.79 -9.08 15.18
CA GLN A 296 32.43 -8.67 15.51
C GLN A 296 31.70 -8.08 14.30
N MET A 297 32.34 -7.25 13.48
CA MET A 297 31.74 -6.69 12.27
C MET A 297 31.47 -7.78 11.23
N GLN A 298 32.46 -8.69 11.04
CA GLN A 298 32.29 -9.84 10.13
C GLN A 298 31.11 -10.73 10.56
N ARG A 299 30.99 -10.97 11.87
CA ARG A 299 29.88 -11.75 12.43
C ARG A 299 28.55 -11.09 12.15
N HIS A 300 28.35 -9.79 12.47
CA HIS A 300 27.10 -9.10 12.28
C HIS A 300 26.70 -9.04 10.80
N ILE A 301 27.66 -8.77 9.91
CA ILE A 301 27.38 -8.76 8.46
C ILE A 301 27.00 -10.17 7.99
N GLY A 302 27.74 -11.20 8.41
CA GLY A 302 27.47 -12.59 8.03
C GLY A 302 26.16 -13.15 8.59
N GLU A 303 25.75 -12.75 9.79
CA GLU A 303 24.45 -13.13 10.38
C GLU A 303 23.27 -12.40 9.72
N SER A 304 23.51 -11.24 9.09
CA SER A 304 22.49 -10.45 8.40
C SER A 304 22.28 -10.86 6.94
N TYR A 305 23.27 -11.51 6.33
CA TYR A 305 23.22 -12.05 4.98
C TYR A 305 22.43 -13.37 4.94
#